data_b63167770fb655d612b065f6b39ed256
#
_entry.id   b63167770fb655d612b065f6b39ed256
#
_cell.length_a   1.000
_cell.length_b   1.000
_cell.length_c   1.000
_cell.angle_alpha   90.00
_cell.angle_beta   90.00
_cell.angle_gamma   90.00
#
_symmetry.space_group_name_H-M   'P 1'
#
loop_
_entity.id
_entity.type
_entity.pdbx_description
1 polymer ?
#
loop_
_entity_poly.entity_id
_entity_poly.type
_entity_poly.pdbx_seq_one_letter_code
_entity_poly.pdbx_strand_id
1 'polypeptide(L)'
;MERIFFREKQEKTMPEGAERYRIGVTGLGQGVGTTFVATALAFYFRDQGRQVSYAECLNPAACQSLLYDQVAMDKRFAHRNFEAVYQCLTEDGPIRRRQNKEAGILWRLPTPEDCKEKRTLTQMQKARFIAAASEEVCIFDMEADYSWDDYLMDMDVIFVVADPLPSRLIRGRDRYRTLKKMELAGCRVIWIVNKSNGGIDKKQVKHYLKADRLFWLEAVESSLVYEDEYLCRFHWENAEIQRRMMEIFTKVSRKDGSLSWFSISNDVEI
;
A
#
# COMPACT_ATOMS: atom_id res chain seq x y z
N MET A 1 -4.69 0.19 -49.34
CA MET A 1 -5.27 0.77 -48.10
C MET A 1 -5.50 -0.39 -47.13
N GLU A 2 -4.46 -0.76 -46.38
CA GLU A 2 -4.53 -1.85 -45.39
C GLU A 2 -5.14 -1.30 -44.09
N ARG A 3 -6.28 -1.86 -43.69
CA ARG A 3 -6.92 -1.56 -42.40
C ARG A 3 -6.16 -2.32 -41.33
N ILE A 4 -5.34 -1.61 -40.57
CA ILE A 4 -4.71 -2.14 -39.34
C ILE A 4 -5.82 -2.23 -38.28
N PHE A 5 -6.34 -3.43 -38.04
CA PHE A 5 -7.21 -3.71 -36.93
C PHE A 5 -6.34 -3.77 -35.66
N PHE A 6 -6.36 -2.71 -34.86
CA PHE A 6 -5.91 -2.79 -33.46
C PHE A 6 -6.89 -3.70 -32.72
N ARG A 7 -6.47 -4.91 -32.41
CA ARG A 7 -7.14 -5.74 -31.41
C ARG A 7 -6.96 -5.04 -30.06
N GLU A 8 -7.98 -4.34 -29.59
CA GLU A 8 -8.08 -4.00 -28.17
C GLU A 8 -7.96 -5.30 -27.38
N LYS A 9 -6.92 -5.41 -26.54
CA LYS A 9 -6.86 -6.46 -25.53
C LYS A 9 -8.08 -6.27 -24.65
N GLN A 10 -9.04 -7.18 -24.74
CA GLN A 10 -10.16 -7.24 -23.81
C GLN A 10 -9.55 -7.38 -22.40
N GLU A 11 -9.70 -6.35 -21.59
CA GLU A 11 -9.39 -6.44 -20.18
C GLU A 11 -10.30 -7.53 -19.61
N LYS A 12 -9.68 -8.55 -19.01
CA LYS A 12 -10.40 -9.58 -18.28
C LYS A 12 -11.14 -8.90 -17.13
N THR A 13 -12.43 -8.70 -17.29
CA THR A 13 -13.32 -8.39 -16.17
C THR A 13 -13.31 -9.60 -15.24
N MET A 14 -13.10 -9.35 -13.95
CA MET A 14 -13.16 -10.41 -12.94
C MET A 14 -14.51 -11.12 -13.01
N PRO A 15 -14.55 -12.47 -12.98
CA PRO A 15 -15.81 -13.19 -12.91
C PRO A 15 -16.56 -12.82 -11.63
N GLU A 16 -17.90 -12.74 -11.71
CA GLU A 16 -18.74 -12.58 -10.53
C GLU A 16 -18.48 -13.73 -9.56
N GLY A 17 -18.11 -13.39 -8.31
CA GLY A 17 -17.77 -14.39 -7.28
C GLY A 17 -16.27 -14.66 -7.08
N ALA A 18 -15.38 -13.98 -7.80
CA ALA A 18 -13.95 -14.09 -7.52
C ALA A 18 -13.61 -13.52 -6.14
N GLU A 19 -12.79 -14.26 -5.38
CA GLU A 19 -12.31 -13.81 -4.08
C GLU A 19 -11.51 -12.51 -4.22
N ARG A 20 -11.78 -11.57 -3.33
CA ARG A 20 -11.12 -10.27 -3.26
C ARG A 20 -10.38 -10.18 -1.94
N TYR A 21 -9.17 -9.66 -1.98
CA TYR A 21 -8.35 -9.52 -0.80
C TYR A 21 -8.05 -8.05 -0.53
N ARG A 22 -8.43 -7.60 0.65
CA ARG A 22 -8.20 -6.24 1.14
C ARG A 22 -7.03 -6.23 2.11
N ILE A 23 -5.99 -5.50 1.78
CA ILE A 23 -4.79 -5.37 2.58
C ILE A 23 -4.69 -3.95 3.09
N GLY A 24 -4.81 -3.76 4.39
CA GLY A 24 -4.52 -2.48 5.04
C GLY A 24 -3.04 -2.39 5.39
N VAL A 25 -2.39 -1.29 5.05
CA VAL A 25 -1.01 -1.01 5.47
C VAL A 25 -1.03 0.26 6.29
N THR A 26 -0.55 0.20 7.52
CA THR A 26 -0.53 1.36 8.42
C THR A 26 0.77 1.42 9.21
N GLY A 27 1.05 2.56 9.86
CA GLY A 27 2.28 2.77 10.61
C GLY A 27 2.05 3.06 12.09
N LEU A 28 3.07 2.85 12.92
CA LEU A 28 3.07 3.33 14.32
C LEU A 28 3.28 4.84 14.44
N GLY A 29 3.54 5.53 13.34
CA GLY A 29 3.73 6.98 13.29
C GLY A 29 4.13 7.43 11.89
N GLN A 30 4.27 8.73 11.71
CA GLN A 30 4.68 9.31 10.43
C GLN A 30 6.13 8.96 10.10
N GLY A 31 6.42 8.78 8.81
CA GLY A 31 7.77 8.55 8.29
C GLY A 31 8.38 7.18 8.65
N VAL A 32 7.57 6.22 9.08
CA VAL A 32 8.04 4.85 9.34
C VAL A 32 8.20 4.01 8.07
N GLY A 33 7.70 4.50 6.91
CA GLY A 33 7.79 3.83 5.62
C GLY A 33 6.55 3.02 5.25
N THR A 34 5.37 3.45 5.68
CA THR A 34 4.08 2.81 5.36
C THR A 34 3.88 2.73 3.86
N THR A 35 3.95 3.85 3.16
CA THR A 35 3.82 3.96 1.70
C THR A 35 4.85 3.09 0.95
N PHE A 36 6.09 3.03 1.46
CA PHE A 36 7.13 2.17 0.88
C PHE A 36 6.74 0.68 0.91
N VAL A 37 6.20 0.21 2.03
CA VAL A 37 5.73 -1.18 2.17
C VAL A 37 4.46 -1.41 1.35
N ALA A 38 3.53 -0.47 1.36
CA ALA A 38 2.26 -0.57 0.64
C ALA A 38 2.47 -0.62 -0.88
N THR A 39 3.34 0.23 -1.43
CA THR A 39 3.70 0.21 -2.85
C THR A 39 4.40 -1.08 -3.24
N ALA A 40 5.34 -1.55 -2.41
CA ALA A 40 6.03 -2.81 -2.65
C ALA A 40 5.07 -4.01 -2.68
N LEU A 41 4.05 -4.05 -1.79
CA LEU A 41 2.99 -5.06 -1.84
C LEU A 41 2.20 -5.00 -3.13
N ALA A 42 1.84 -3.80 -3.60
CA ALA A 42 1.09 -3.64 -4.84
C ALA A 42 1.88 -4.20 -6.04
N PHE A 43 3.16 -3.90 -6.13
CA PHE A 43 4.02 -4.44 -7.18
C PHE A 43 4.26 -5.94 -7.04
N TYR A 44 4.42 -6.44 -5.82
CA TYR A 44 4.58 -7.87 -5.55
C TYR A 44 3.42 -8.68 -6.12
N PHE A 45 2.18 -8.28 -5.88
CA PHE A 45 1.00 -8.96 -6.41
C PHE A 45 0.83 -8.75 -7.92
N ARG A 46 1.14 -7.56 -8.43
CA ARG A 46 1.15 -7.32 -9.88
C ARG A 46 2.09 -8.28 -10.61
N ASP A 47 3.30 -8.49 -10.07
CA ASP A 47 4.30 -9.37 -10.69
C ASP A 47 3.90 -10.85 -10.63
N GLN A 48 2.96 -11.21 -9.74
CA GLN A 48 2.30 -12.51 -9.73
C GLN A 48 1.11 -12.60 -10.71
N GLY A 49 0.90 -11.60 -11.55
CA GLY A 49 -0.18 -11.57 -12.53
C GLY A 49 -1.55 -11.22 -11.96
N ARG A 50 -1.64 -10.78 -10.69
CA ARG A 50 -2.89 -10.39 -10.05
C ARG A 50 -3.37 -9.01 -10.55
N GLN A 51 -4.68 -8.80 -10.53
CA GLN A 51 -5.26 -7.48 -10.73
C GLN A 51 -5.16 -6.71 -9.41
N VAL A 52 -4.44 -5.60 -9.42
CA VAL A 52 -4.11 -4.85 -8.20
C VAL A 52 -4.64 -3.43 -8.29
N SER A 53 -5.26 -2.96 -7.20
CA SER A 53 -5.46 -1.55 -6.95
C SER A 53 -4.70 -1.08 -5.71
N TYR A 54 -4.23 0.14 -5.76
CA TYR A 54 -3.61 0.85 -4.66
C TYR A 54 -4.43 2.11 -4.34
N ALA A 55 -4.74 2.30 -3.07
CA ALA A 55 -5.51 3.43 -2.60
C ALA A 55 -4.78 4.12 -1.44
N GLU A 56 -4.45 5.40 -1.60
CA GLU A 56 -3.86 6.20 -0.54
C GLU A 56 -4.97 6.79 0.32
N CYS A 57 -5.08 6.27 1.54
CA CYS A 57 -6.08 6.64 2.53
C CYS A 57 -5.49 7.70 3.46
N LEU A 58 -5.44 8.94 3.02
CA LEU A 58 -4.93 10.04 3.81
C LEU A 58 -6.01 11.14 4.01
N ASN A 59 -5.71 12.09 4.85
CA ASN A 59 -6.51 13.30 5.01
C ASN A 59 -5.87 14.44 4.22
N PRO A 60 -6.37 14.80 3.03
CA PRO A 60 -5.77 15.85 2.19
C PRO A 60 -5.73 17.22 2.86
N ALA A 61 -6.55 17.45 3.90
CA ALA A 61 -6.49 18.68 4.67
C ALA A 61 -5.24 18.81 5.55
N ALA A 62 -4.62 17.66 5.89
CA ALA A 62 -3.46 17.59 6.77
C ALA A 62 -2.13 17.36 6.03
N CYS A 63 -2.16 16.66 4.90
CA CYS A 63 -0.96 16.29 4.16
C CYS A 63 -1.20 16.18 2.66
N GLN A 64 -0.12 16.19 1.90
CA GLN A 64 -0.12 15.96 0.46
C GLN A 64 0.26 14.51 0.16
N SER A 65 -0.26 13.98 -0.95
CA SER A 65 0.19 12.70 -1.47
C SER A 65 1.66 12.79 -1.87
N LEU A 66 2.50 11.99 -1.24
CA LEU A 66 3.91 11.87 -1.62
C LEU A 66 4.08 11.00 -2.88
N LEU A 67 3.11 10.15 -3.14
CA LEU A 67 3.16 9.18 -4.22
C LEU A 67 2.62 9.73 -5.54
N TYR A 68 1.79 10.78 -5.48
CA TYR A 68 1.14 11.34 -6.67
C TYR A 68 2.14 11.70 -7.76
N ASP A 69 3.21 12.39 -7.42
CA ASP A 69 4.20 12.83 -8.39
C ASP A 69 4.95 11.64 -9.03
N GLN A 70 5.28 10.61 -8.26
CA GLN A 70 5.91 9.39 -8.80
C GLN A 70 5.02 8.66 -9.80
N VAL A 71 3.70 8.67 -9.57
CA VAL A 71 2.73 7.96 -10.41
C VAL A 71 2.29 8.81 -11.60
N ALA A 72 2.07 10.11 -11.37
CA ALA A 72 1.50 11.02 -12.37
C ALA A 72 2.55 11.64 -13.30
N MET A 73 3.82 11.68 -12.90
CA MET A 73 4.92 12.21 -13.72
C MET A 73 5.62 11.10 -14.50
N ASP A 74 6.11 11.45 -15.67
CA ASP A 74 7.06 10.65 -16.42
C ASP A 74 8.50 11.19 -16.25
N LYS A 75 9.48 10.54 -16.91
CA LYS A 75 10.89 10.94 -16.89
C LYS A 75 11.16 12.39 -17.38
N ARG A 76 10.16 13.04 -17.96
CA ARG A 76 10.22 14.41 -18.47
C ARG A 76 9.54 15.40 -17.55
N PHE A 77 9.11 14.97 -16.37
CA PHE A 77 8.28 15.73 -15.45
C PHE A 77 6.95 16.22 -16.08
N ALA A 78 6.45 15.46 -17.04
CA ALA A 78 5.17 15.74 -17.70
C ALA A 78 4.04 15.07 -16.93
N HIS A 79 3.15 15.86 -16.36
CA HIS A 79 1.98 15.34 -15.65
C HIS A 79 1.03 14.62 -16.60
N ARG A 80 0.55 13.47 -16.15
CA ARG A 80 -0.58 12.77 -16.73
C ARG A 80 -1.87 13.20 -16.04
N ASN A 81 -2.97 13.22 -16.79
CA ASN A 81 -4.27 13.53 -16.21
C ASN A 81 -4.79 12.30 -15.46
N PHE A 82 -4.73 12.37 -14.14
CA PHE A 82 -5.37 11.43 -13.25
C PHE A 82 -6.77 11.90 -12.85
N GLU A 83 -7.71 10.96 -12.74
CA GLU A 83 -9.03 11.26 -12.18
C GLU A 83 -8.88 11.59 -10.69
N ALA A 84 -9.42 12.73 -10.28
CA ALA A 84 -9.47 13.15 -8.90
C ALA A 84 -10.54 12.34 -8.14
N VAL A 85 -10.13 11.19 -7.59
CA VAL A 85 -11.07 10.27 -6.92
C VAL A 85 -11.72 10.91 -5.69
N TYR A 86 -10.97 11.71 -4.94
CA TYR A 86 -11.50 12.43 -3.78
C TYR A 86 -12.55 13.47 -4.20
N GLN A 87 -12.32 14.19 -5.28
CA GLN A 87 -13.31 15.11 -5.84
C GLN A 87 -14.58 14.37 -6.24
N CYS A 88 -14.46 13.27 -6.99
CA CYS A 88 -15.62 12.45 -7.38
C CYS A 88 -16.44 12.00 -6.17
N LEU A 89 -15.77 11.64 -5.07
CA LEU A 89 -16.44 11.22 -3.84
C LEU A 89 -17.14 12.35 -3.12
N THR A 90 -16.52 13.53 -3.03
CA THR A 90 -17.11 14.72 -2.37
C THR A 90 -18.28 15.30 -3.15
N GLU A 91 -18.27 15.15 -4.46
CA GLU A 91 -19.34 15.59 -5.36
C GLU A 91 -20.40 14.50 -5.63
N ASP A 92 -20.34 13.37 -4.90
CA ASP A 92 -21.19 12.19 -5.09
C ASP A 92 -21.20 11.62 -6.52
N GLY A 93 -20.13 11.91 -7.26
CA GLY A 93 -19.92 11.44 -8.62
C GLY A 93 -19.55 9.95 -8.71
N PRO A 94 -19.66 9.34 -9.88
CA PRO A 94 -19.22 7.97 -10.10
C PRO A 94 -17.70 7.89 -10.14
N ILE A 95 -17.11 6.91 -9.44
CA ILE A 95 -15.69 6.61 -9.56
C ILE A 95 -15.49 5.81 -10.85
N ARG A 96 -14.81 6.40 -11.83
CA ARG A 96 -14.49 5.74 -13.10
C ARG A 96 -13.27 4.84 -12.93
N ARG A 97 -13.41 3.56 -13.22
CA ARG A 97 -12.43 2.52 -12.90
C ARG A 97 -11.17 2.51 -13.77
N ARG A 98 -11.12 3.21 -14.91
CA ARG A 98 -10.10 2.94 -15.95
C ARG A 98 -9.03 4.01 -16.14
N GLN A 99 -9.17 5.20 -15.61
CA GLN A 99 -8.32 6.34 -16.00
C GLN A 99 -6.96 6.40 -15.31
N ASN A 100 -6.83 5.78 -14.12
CA ASN A 100 -5.63 5.91 -13.29
C ASN A 100 -4.78 4.63 -13.28
N LYS A 101 -4.71 3.90 -14.39
CA LYS A 101 -3.88 2.69 -14.49
C LYS A 101 -2.48 3.04 -14.97
N GLU A 102 -1.49 2.80 -14.12
CA GLU A 102 -0.07 2.99 -14.41
C GLU A 102 0.72 1.79 -13.90
N ALA A 103 1.76 1.38 -14.65
CA ALA A 103 2.61 0.23 -14.32
C ALA A 103 1.83 -1.05 -13.95
N GLY A 104 0.63 -1.26 -14.54
CA GLY A 104 -0.22 -2.43 -14.29
C GLY A 104 -1.06 -2.36 -13.01
N ILE A 105 -0.98 -1.29 -12.24
CA ILE A 105 -1.72 -1.05 -10.99
C ILE A 105 -2.75 0.06 -11.22
N LEU A 106 -3.95 -0.09 -10.62
CA LEU A 106 -4.96 0.95 -10.61
C LEU A 106 -4.76 1.84 -9.38
N TRP A 107 -4.36 3.09 -9.60
CA TRP A 107 -4.04 4.05 -8.54
C TRP A 107 -5.24 4.92 -8.15
N ARG A 108 -5.41 5.12 -6.85
CA ARG A 108 -6.42 6.00 -6.25
C ARG A 108 -5.73 6.93 -5.27
N LEU A 109 -5.19 8.01 -5.80
CA LEU A 109 -4.40 8.97 -5.05
C LEU A 109 -5.16 10.28 -4.95
N PRO A 110 -5.04 11.02 -3.82
CA PRO A 110 -5.49 12.40 -3.78
C PRO A 110 -4.63 13.26 -4.72
N THR A 111 -5.29 14.13 -5.46
CA THR A 111 -4.63 15.05 -6.38
C THR A 111 -4.11 16.29 -5.66
N PRO A 112 -3.21 17.08 -6.26
CA PRO A 112 -2.81 18.36 -5.70
C PRO A 112 -3.98 19.32 -5.45
N GLU A 113 -5.03 19.25 -6.28
CA GLU A 113 -6.28 20.01 -6.09
C GLU A 113 -7.01 19.56 -4.83
N ASP A 114 -7.14 18.26 -4.59
CA ASP A 114 -7.77 17.72 -3.39
C ASP A 114 -7.07 18.26 -2.12
N CYS A 115 -5.72 18.28 -2.15
CA CYS A 115 -4.90 18.79 -1.06
C CYS A 115 -5.01 20.31 -0.91
N LYS A 116 -4.99 21.07 -2.03
CA LYS A 116 -5.12 22.52 -2.04
C LYS A 116 -6.48 23.00 -1.52
N GLU A 117 -7.54 22.32 -1.92
CA GLU A 117 -8.90 22.60 -1.48
C GLU A 117 -9.23 21.97 -0.11
N LYS A 118 -8.27 21.25 0.48
CA LYS A 118 -8.42 20.55 1.76
C LYS A 118 -9.66 19.67 1.80
N ARG A 119 -9.91 18.94 0.72
CA ARG A 119 -11.06 18.04 0.61
C ARG A 119 -10.95 16.92 1.66
N THR A 120 -12.01 16.75 2.45
CA THR A 120 -12.11 15.69 3.45
C THR A 120 -13.28 14.79 3.14
N LEU A 121 -13.11 13.49 3.37
CA LEU A 121 -14.17 12.52 3.18
C LEU A 121 -14.97 12.30 4.48
N THR A 122 -16.28 12.33 4.37
CA THR A 122 -17.16 11.85 5.44
C THR A 122 -17.01 10.33 5.62
N GLN A 123 -17.52 9.78 6.73
CA GLN A 123 -17.49 8.32 6.95
C GLN A 123 -18.18 7.55 5.81
N MET A 124 -19.31 8.05 5.31
CA MET A 124 -19.99 7.41 4.18
C MET A 124 -19.14 7.42 2.90
N GLN A 125 -18.47 8.53 2.61
CA GLN A 125 -17.58 8.65 1.44
C GLN A 125 -16.34 7.77 1.59
N LYS A 126 -15.78 7.63 2.79
CA LYS A 126 -14.71 6.68 3.08
C LYS A 126 -15.16 5.24 2.85
N ALA A 127 -16.36 4.87 3.32
CA ALA A 127 -16.94 3.56 3.05
C ALA A 127 -17.09 3.31 1.53
N ARG A 128 -17.59 4.31 0.78
CA ARG A 128 -17.65 4.23 -0.70
C ARG A 128 -16.27 4.07 -1.33
N PHE A 129 -15.27 4.77 -0.82
CA PHE A 129 -13.88 4.67 -1.30
C PHE A 129 -13.33 3.25 -1.16
N ILE A 130 -13.51 2.64 0.02
CA ILE A 130 -13.12 1.24 0.27
C ILE A 130 -13.94 0.27 -0.60
N ALA A 131 -15.26 0.44 -0.66
CA ALA A 131 -16.15 -0.44 -1.43
C ALA A 131 -15.93 -0.36 -2.93
N ALA A 132 -15.46 0.78 -3.45
CA ALA A 132 -15.18 0.97 -4.87
C ALA A 132 -13.94 0.19 -5.36
N ALA A 133 -13.10 -0.32 -4.44
CA ALA A 133 -11.99 -1.19 -4.79
C ALA A 133 -12.52 -2.58 -5.17
N SER A 134 -12.35 -2.95 -6.44
CA SER A 134 -12.97 -4.15 -7.04
C SER A 134 -11.98 -5.10 -7.69
N GLU A 135 -10.71 -4.76 -7.64
CA GLU A 135 -9.62 -5.59 -8.13
C GLU A 135 -9.43 -6.80 -7.20
N GLU A 136 -8.76 -7.82 -7.69
CA GLU A 136 -8.49 -9.07 -6.95
C GLU A 136 -7.73 -8.80 -5.64
N VAL A 137 -6.73 -7.90 -5.69
CA VAL A 137 -5.98 -7.45 -4.52
C VAL A 137 -6.10 -5.94 -4.40
N CYS A 138 -6.60 -5.48 -3.28
CA CYS A 138 -6.78 -4.06 -2.99
C CYS A 138 -5.87 -3.65 -1.83
N ILE A 139 -4.88 -2.82 -2.11
CA ILE A 139 -3.95 -2.29 -1.10
C ILE A 139 -4.44 -0.93 -0.65
N PHE A 140 -4.62 -0.75 0.64
CA PHE A 140 -5.02 0.50 1.28
C PHE A 140 -3.85 1.01 2.13
N ASP A 141 -3.19 2.06 1.67
CA ASP A 141 -2.16 2.77 2.44
C ASP A 141 -2.86 3.72 3.41
N MET A 142 -2.95 3.30 4.66
CA MET A 142 -3.71 3.99 5.71
C MET A 142 -2.77 4.78 6.61
N GLU A 143 -2.94 6.08 6.59
CA GLU A 143 -2.16 6.99 7.39
C GLU A 143 -2.29 6.71 8.91
N ALA A 144 -1.24 7.06 9.66
CA ALA A 144 -1.19 6.85 11.10
C ALA A 144 -1.89 7.95 11.92
N ASP A 145 -2.85 8.67 11.34
CA ASP A 145 -3.59 9.77 11.96
C ASP A 145 -4.93 9.35 12.61
N TYR A 146 -5.21 8.05 12.64
CA TYR A 146 -6.45 7.44 13.14
C TYR A 146 -7.72 7.71 12.31
N SER A 147 -7.65 8.54 11.28
CA SER A 147 -8.85 8.92 10.51
C SER A 147 -9.48 7.76 9.71
N TRP A 148 -8.71 6.69 9.49
CA TRP A 148 -9.13 5.49 8.75
C TRP A 148 -9.16 4.23 9.61
N ASP A 149 -8.95 4.32 10.92
CA ASP A 149 -8.85 3.15 11.81
C ASP A 149 -10.09 2.27 11.83
N ASP A 150 -11.28 2.88 11.72
CA ASP A 150 -12.54 2.14 11.71
C ASP A 150 -12.60 1.11 10.56
N TYR A 151 -11.86 1.37 9.46
CA TYR A 151 -11.83 0.49 8.29
C TYR A 151 -10.73 -0.56 8.33
N LEU A 152 -9.82 -0.51 9.30
CA LEU A 152 -8.79 -1.56 9.47
C LEU A 152 -9.42 -2.92 9.80
N MET A 153 -10.54 -2.93 10.50
CA MET A 153 -11.23 -4.19 10.84
C MET A 153 -11.91 -4.84 9.62
N ASP A 154 -12.10 -4.09 8.53
CA ASP A 154 -12.67 -4.61 7.27
C ASP A 154 -11.59 -5.20 6.34
N MET A 155 -10.33 -5.22 6.79
CA MET A 155 -9.21 -5.76 6.02
C MET A 155 -8.99 -7.23 6.32
N ASP A 156 -8.70 -8.03 5.28
CA ASP A 156 -8.36 -9.45 5.42
C ASP A 156 -7.02 -9.63 6.12
N VAL A 157 -6.11 -8.66 5.92
CA VAL A 157 -4.81 -8.60 6.59
C VAL A 157 -4.37 -7.15 6.79
N ILE A 158 -3.76 -6.88 7.94
CA ILE A 158 -3.21 -5.58 8.30
C ILE A 158 -1.69 -5.69 8.41
N PHE A 159 -0.96 -4.94 7.60
CA PHE A 159 0.47 -4.75 7.76
C PHE A 159 0.72 -3.50 8.61
N VAL A 160 1.44 -3.68 9.71
CA VAL A 160 1.82 -2.58 10.60
C VAL A 160 3.31 -2.32 10.47
N VAL A 161 3.65 -1.12 10.01
CA VAL A 161 5.04 -0.70 9.84
C VAL A 161 5.53 0.06 11.07
N ALA A 162 6.66 -0.34 11.61
CA ALA A 162 7.29 0.27 12.78
C ALA A 162 8.73 0.67 12.47
N ASP A 163 9.15 1.81 12.98
CA ASP A 163 10.56 2.23 13.03
C ASP A 163 11.13 1.78 14.40
N PRO A 164 12.26 1.05 14.45
CA PRO A 164 12.79 0.47 15.69
C PRO A 164 13.41 1.47 16.66
N LEU A 165 13.54 2.74 16.28
CA LEU A 165 14.07 3.76 17.18
C LEU A 165 13.19 3.90 18.44
N PRO A 166 13.77 3.85 19.67
CA PRO A 166 13.00 3.93 20.90
C PRO A 166 12.06 5.13 20.98
N SER A 167 12.51 6.30 20.51
CA SER A 167 11.70 7.52 20.49
C SER A 167 10.47 7.38 19.55
N ARG A 168 10.60 6.66 18.45
CA ARG A 168 9.52 6.40 17.50
C ARG A 168 8.51 5.39 18.07
N LEU A 169 9.01 4.31 18.68
CA LEU A 169 8.17 3.31 19.35
C LEU A 169 7.38 3.90 20.51
N ILE A 170 8.04 4.73 21.36
CA ILE A 170 7.37 5.39 22.49
C ILE A 170 6.30 6.36 22.00
N ARG A 171 6.60 7.16 20.99
CA ARG A 171 5.62 8.09 20.39
C ARG A 171 4.44 7.35 19.79
N GLY A 172 4.67 6.19 19.16
CA GLY A 172 3.62 5.34 18.59
C GLY A 172 2.89 4.43 19.59
N ARG A 173 3.11 4.60 20.92
CA ARG A 173 2.60 3.68 21.95
C ARG A 173 1.08 3.51 21.94
N ASP A 174 0.34 4.59 21.79
CA ASP A 174 -1.13 4.52 21.82
C ASP A 174 -1.66 3.86 20.56
N ARG A 175 -1.07 4.16 19.40
CA ARG A 175 -1.33 3.46 18.14
C ARG A 175 -1.04 1.96 18.26
N TYR A 176 0.12 1.61 18.82
CA TYR A 176 0.47 0.22 19.10
C TYR A 176 -0.59 -0.49 19.94
N ARG A 177 -1.10 0.14 21.00
CA ARG A 177 -2.13 -0.45 21.86
C ARG A 177 -3.44 -0.71 21.10
N THR A 178 -3.85 0.22 20.25
CA THR A 178 -5.04 0.06 19.39
C THR A 178 -4.87 -1.12 18.45
N LEU A 179 -3.76 -1.19 17.72
CA LEU A 179 -3.49 -2.28 16.77
C LEU A 179 -3.33 -3.64 17.47
N LYS A 180 -2.73 -3.67 18.68
CA LYS A 180 -2.68 -4.90 19.50
C LYS A 180 -4.06 -5.36 19.96
N LYS A 181 -4.97 -4.46 20.28
CA LYS A 181 -6.36 -4.83 20.60
C LYS A 181 -7.06 -5.47 19.40
N MET A 182 -6.86 -4.93 18.19
CA MET A 182 -7.38 -5.52 16.96
C MET A 182 -6.81 -6.93 16.72
N GLU A 183 -5.49 -7.11 16.89
CA GLU A 183 -4.85 -8.43 16.78
C GLU A 183 -5.43 -9.43 17.80
N LEU A 184 -5.63 -9.01 19.04
CA LEU A 184 -6.26 -9.85 20.08
C LEU A 184 -7.73 -10.12 19.81
N ALA A 185 -8.44 -9.24 19.12
CA ALA A 185 -9.81 -9.42 18.68
C ALA A 185 -9.94 -10.34 17.44
N GLY A 186 -8.82 -10.87 16.95
CA GLY A 186 -8.80 -11.83 15.84
C GLY A 186 -8.43 -11.24 14.48
N CYS A 187 -8.17 -9.94 14.37
CA CYS A 187 -7.65 -9.37 13.13
C CYS A 187 -6.28 -9.96 12.81
N ARG A 188 -6.06 -10.28 11.55
CA ARG A 188 -4.77 -10.78 11.08
C ARG A 188 -3.78 -9.63 10.92
N VAL A 189 -2.85 -9.49 11.87
CA VAL A 189 -1.86 -8.42 11.89
C VAL A 189 -0.46 -8.97 11.62
N ILE A 190 0.25 -8.34 10.68
CA ILE A 190 1.64 -8.64 10.32
C ILE A 190 2.48 -7.40 10.64
N TRP A 191 3.50 -7.57 11.46
CA TRP A 191 4.37 -6.49 11.89
C TRP A 191 5.65 -6.46 11.05
N ILE A 192 5.96 -5.31 10.45
CA ILE A 192 7.21 -5.06 9.74
C ILE A 192 7.99 -3.99 10.48
N VAL A 193 9.15 -4.36 11.02
CA VAL A 193 10.11 -3.40 11.56
C VAL A 193 11.02 -2.95 10.42
N ASN A 194 10.74 -1.76 9.92
CA ASN A 194 11.49 -1.13 8.84
C ASN A 194 12.75 -0.43 9.38
N LYS A 195 13.71 -0.12 8.51
CA LYS A 195 14.97 0.56 8.83
C LYS A 195 15.84 -0.20 9.84
N SER A 196 15.72 -1.51 9.87
CA SER A 196 16.55 -2.36 10.71
C SER A 196 18.01 -2.32 10.25
N ASN A 197 18.94 -2.23 11.18
CA ASN A 197 20.38 -2.24 10.90
C ASN A 197 21.15 -2.87 12.06
N GLY A 198 22.49 -2.96 11.93
CA GLY A 198 23.35 -3.59 12.94
C GLY A 198 23.41 -2.88 14.30
N GLY A 199 22.98 -1.62 14.39
CA GLY A 199 22.95 -0.85 15.64
C GLY A 199 21.69 -1.08 16.48
N ILE A 200 20.76 -1.96 16.05
CA ILE A 200 19.48 -2.16 16.71
C ILE A 200 19.48 -3.48 17.49
N ASP A 201 19.14 -3.40 18.78
CA ASP A 201 18.86 -4.60 19.56
C ASP A 201 17.49 -5.20 19.20
N LYS A 202 17.53 -6.14 18.27
CA LYS A 202 16.32 -6.84 17.78
C LYS A 202 15.56 -7.56 18.90
N LYS A 203 16.25 -7.99 19.98
CA LYS A 203 15.60 -8.67 21.12
C LYS A 203 14.75 -7.70 21.93
N GLN A 204 15.25 -6.49 22.18
CA GLN A 204 14.49 -5.45 22.88
C GLN A 204 13.26 -5.02 22.08
N VAL A 205 13.40 -4.76 20.77
CA VAL A 205 12.28 -4.38 19.92
C VAL A 205 11.22 -5.50 19.86
N LYS A 206 11.65 -6.75 19.71
CA LYS A 206 10.74 -7.91 19.73
C LYS A 206 10.02 -8.03 21.07
N HIS A 207 10.71 -7.81 22.18
CA HIS A 207 10.12 -7.83 23.52
C HIS A 207 9.10 -6.71 23.72
N TYR A 208 9.35 -5.52 23.16
CA TYR A 208 8.41 -4.40 23.20
C TYR A 208 7.16 -4.67 22.37
N LEU A 209 7.32 -5.10 21.13
CA LEU A 209 6.19 -5.30 20.20
C LEU A 209 5.37 -6.55 20.51
N LYS A 210 5.95 -7.56 21.19
CA LYS A 210 5.27 -8.82 21.55
C LYS A 210 4.42 -9.38 20.41
N ALA A 211 4.97 -9.36 19.18
CA ALA A 211 4.26 -9.73 17.98
C ALA A 211 4.69 -11.14 17.50
N ASP A 212 3.72 -11.99 17.22
CA ASP A 212 3.96 -13.35 16.73
C ASP A 212 4.43 -13.37 15.27
N ARG A 213 3.84 -12.50 14.46
CA ARG A 213 4.15 -12.31 13.04
C ARG A 213 4.99 -11.05 12.85
N LEU A 214 6.26 -11.11 13.25
CA LEU A 214 7.23 -10.02 13.16
C LEU A 214 8.29 -10.30 12.11
N PHE A 215 8.48 -9.34 11.20
CA PHE A 215 9.46 -9.39 10.12
C PHE A 215 10.34 -8.14 10.16
N TRP A 216 11.57 -8.27 9.67
CA TRP A 216 12.58 -7.22 9.70
C TRP A 216 12.93 -6.81 8.27
N LEU A 217 12.74 -5.54 7.97
CA LEU A 217 13.18 -4.91 6.74
C LEU A 217 14.44 -4.10 7.03
N GLU A 218 15.52 -4.46 6.40
CA GLU A 218 16.79 -3.74 6.55
C GLU A 218 16.69 -2.35 5.93
N ALA A 219 17.40 -1.40 6.54
CA ALA A 219 17.47 -0.04 6.05
C ALA A 219 18.00 -0.03 4.60
N VAL A 220 17.27 0.64 3.73
CA VAL A 220 17.72 0.94 2.37
C VAL A 220 18.58 2.20 2.43
N GLU A 221 19.62 2.26 1.61
CA GLU A 221 20.44 3.47 1.50
C GLU A 221 19.58 4.66 1.04
N SER A 222 19.72 5.78 1.75
CA SER A 222 18.94 6.97 1.46
C SER A 222 19.20 7.52 0.04
N SER A 223 20.40 7.31 -0.49
CA SER A 223 20.78 7.69 -1.85
C SER A 223 19.93 6.99 -2.91
N LEU A 224 19.65 5.69 -2.72
CA LEU A 224 18.81 4.91 -3.65
C LEU A 224 17.36 5.39 -3.61
N VAL A 225 16.84 5.62 -2.41
CA VAL A 225 15.46 6.14 -2.23
C VAL A 225 15.33 7.51 -2.88
N TYR A 226 16.28 8.41 -2.61
CA TYR A 226 16.29 9.76 -3.17
C TYR A 226 16.40 9.75 -4.70
N GLU A 227 17.25 8.90 -5.26
CA GLU A 227 17.41 8.80 -6.72
C GLU A 227 16.11 8.32 -7.38
N ASP A 228 15.46 7.33 -6.82
CA ASP A 228 14.19 6.82 -7.36
C ASP A 228 13.09 7.88 -7.29
N GLU A 229 12.94 8.59 -6.16
CA GLU A 229 12.00 9.68 -6.01
C GLU A 229 12.28 10.83 -6.99
N TYR A 230 13.57 11.25 -7.10
CA TYR A 230 13.98 12.30 -8.04
C TYR A 230 13.69 11.94 -9.50
N LEU A 231 13.85 10.69 -9.88
CA LEU A 231 13.59 10.20 -11.24
C LEU A 231 12.12 9.76 -11.45
N CYS A 232 11.24 10.00 -10.49
CA CYS A 232 9.84 9.56 -10.51
C CYS A 232 9.70 8.06 -10.82
N ARG A 233 10.62 7.25 -10.29
CA ARG A 233 10.62 5.79 -10.41
C ARG A 233 10.05 5.16 -9.14
N PHE A 234 9.44 3.99 -9.30
CA PHE A 234 9.04 3.20 -8.15
C PHE A 234 10.25 2.48 -7.54
N HIS A 235 10.35 2.49 -6.20
CA HIS A 235 11.44 1.77 -5.50
C HIS A 235 11.49 0.28 -5.84
N TRP A 236 10.37 -0.31 -6.27
CA TRP A 236 10.31 -1.69 -6.73
C TRP A 236 11.15 -1.96 -8.00
N GLU A 237 11.43 -0.97 -8.80
CA GLU A 237 12.29 -1.08 -9.99
C GLU A 237 13.77 -1.26 -9.62
N ASN A 238 14.15 -0.94 -8.38
CA ASN A 238 15.48 -1.17 -7.86
C ASN A 238 15.63 -2.64 -7.44
N ALA A 239 16.52 -3.39 -8.11
CA ALA A 239 16.69 -4.83 -7.91
C ALA A 239 17.04 -5.22 -6.46
N GLU A 240 17.79 -4.38 -5.74
CA GLU A 240 18.13 -4.66 -4.34
C GLU A 240 16.93 -4.50 -3.41
N ILE A 241 16.16 -3.42 -3.61
CA ILE A 241 14.93 -3.17 -2.85
C ILE A 241 13.93 -4.28 -3.13
N GLN A 242 13.70 -4.61 -4.40
CA GLN A 242 12.81 -5.67 -4.82
C GLN A 242 13.19 -7.01 -4.15
N ARG A 243 14.47 -7.40 -4.21
CA ARG A 243 14.96 -8.63 -3.58
C ARG A 243 14.66 -8.68 -2.08
N ARG A 244 14.96 -7.61 -1.35
CA ARG A 244 14.71 -7.52 0.11
C ARG A 244 13.23 -7.64 0.44
N MET A 245 12.37 -6.97 -0.30
CA MET A 245 10.92 -7.03 -0.12
C MET A 245 10.36 -8.40 -0.46
N MET A 246 10.81 -9.02 -1.57
CA MET A 246 10.44 -10.37 -1.97
C MET A 246 10.78 -11.41 -0.89
N GLU A 247 11.96 -11.30 -0.25
CA GLU A 247 12.32 -12.17 0.86
C GLU A 247 11.35 -12.08 2.04
N ILE A 248 10.91 -10.86 2.38
CA ILE A 248 9.94 -10.64 3.46
C ILE A 248 8.59 -11.23 3.09
N PHE A 249 8.07 -10.90 1.93
CA PHE A 249 6.76 -11.37 1.51
C PHE A 249 6.70 -12.89 1.34
N THR A 250 7.77 -13.50 0.86
CA THR A 250 7.90 -14.96 0.83
C THR A 250 7.91 -15.57 2.24
N LYS A 251 8.57 -14.92 3.21
CA LYS A 251 8.56 -15.37 4.62
C LYS A 251 7.17 -15.20 5.25
N VAL A 252 6.47 -14.12 4.91
CA VAL A 252 5.07 -13.89 5.34
C VAL A 252 4.18 -15.01 4.82
N SER A 253 4.22 -15.30 3.53
CA SER A 253 3.45 -16.38 2.90
C SER A 253 3.69 -17.74 3.55
N ARG A 254 4.95 -18.10 3.79
CA ARG A 254 5.32 -19.41 4.37
C ARG A 254 4.93 -19.55 5.84
N LYS A 255 4.96 -18.47 6.60
CA LYS A 255 4.70 -18.50 8.05
C LYS A 255 3.20 -18.54 8.37
N ASP A 256 2.37 -18.06 7.48
CA ASP A 256 0.92 -18.03 7.63
C ASP A 256 0.24 -18.83 6.53
N GLY A 257 0.07 -20.13 6.76
CA GLY A 257 -0.59 -21.03 5.80
C GLY A 257 -2.04 -20.64 5.47
N SER A 258 -2.67 -19.77 6.28
CA SER A 258 -3.98 -19.22 6.01
C SER A 258 -3.95 -18.08 4.97
N LEU A 259 -2.75 -17.63 4.58
CA LEU A 259 -2.51 -16.70 3.47
C LEU A 259 -2.11 -17.48 2.19
N SER A 260 -2.78 -18.59 1.90
CA SER A 260 -2.49 -19.39 0.69
C SER A 260 -2.55 -18.57 -0.59
N TRP A 261 -3.43 -17.58 -0.65
CA TRP A 261 -3.56 -16.64 -1.76
C TRP A 261 -2.38 -15.65 -1.87
N PHE A 262 -1.59 -15.49 -0.79
CA PHE A 262 -0.40 -14.64 -0.76
C PHE A 262 0.83 -15.36 -1.36
N SER A 263 0.78 -16.67 -1.56
CA SER A 263 1.88 -17.44 -2.10
C SER A 263 2.01 -17.27 -3.62
N ILE A 264 3.24 -17.31 -4.10
CA ILE A 264 3.53 -17.42 -5.53
C ILE A 264 2.96 -18.76 -6.00
N SER A 265 2.04 -18.74 -6.98
CA SER A 265 1.66 -19.95 -7.71
C SER A 265 2.91 -20.46 -8.40
N ASN A 266 3.39 -21.65 -8.00
CA ASN A 266 4.55 -22.31 -8.64
C ASN A 266 4.25 -22.82 -10.08
N ASP A 267 3.18 -22.36 -10.71
CA ASP A 267 2.73 -22.80 -12.03
C ASP A 267 3.32 -21.97 -13.20
N VAL A 268 4.41 -21.25 -12.98
CA VAL A 268 5.22 -20.79 -14.10
C VAL A 268 6.33 -21.81 -14.30
N GLU A 269 6.00 -22.89 -15.01
CA GLU A 269 7.01 -23.72 -15.67
C GLU A 269 7.83 -22.83 -16.60
N ILE A 270 9.15 -22.88 -16.41
CA ILE A 270 10.20 -22.20 -17.19
C ILE A 270 10.27 -22.81 -18.59
#